data_66481919bc01327d0f3763e88b505e30
#
_entry.id   66481919bc01327d0f3763e88b505e30
#
_cell.length_a   1.000
_cell.length_b   1.000
_cell.length_c   1.000
_cell.angle_alpha   90.00
_cell.angle_beta   90.00
_cell.angle_gamma   90.00
#
_symmetry.space_group_name_H-M   'P 1'
#
loop_
_entity.id
_entity.type
_entity.pdbx_description
1 polymer ?
#
loop_
_entity_poly.entity_id
_entity_poly.type
_entity_poly.pdbx_seq_one_letter_code
_entity_poly.pdbx_strand_id
1 'polypeptide(L)'
;MVHALFQQRVDGDDALLRLAQLRFAQMGAAAEVHADTPDQLEHLLQFVPAHPRLPMVHLSRGINLLHGRDRAVVREFADRFAGRIAGLVVHDKREMGAQTDRLLAAMRELNAHLCGRPAGPLVFLEYAAGLDRGWFIEVAERLQDAERVSCCIDVGHVGLRQVTARFGDSHPGLDLKKLGPADHRLPDLVADIQDAVESALPHVLDVTRSLGRLGKHVHFHLHDGHPLVPGLRDHFSFLTRLPIPFSYQGRRSLNLMYGPGGLASIVSTALDACTPQDVSFTIEVHQVEGRLPLGDAAWLFPHWRDTTNAERMNHWLSVLSDNAMLVADGIPAVPHE
;
A
#
# COMPACT_ATOMS: atom_id res chain seq x y z
N MET A 1 -13.75 -1.39 4.71
CA MET A 1 -13.69 -2.63 3.90
C MET A 1 -12.24 -3.11 3.87
N VAL A 2 -11.96 -4.41 4.11
CA VAL A 2 -10.58 -4.93 4.21
C VAL A 2 -10.30 -5.92 3.09
N HIS A 3 -9.14 -5.79 2.45
CA HIS A 3 -8.57 -6.70 1.46
C HIS A 3 -7.20 -7.16 1.92
N ALA A 4 -6.68 -8.23 1.33
CA ALA A 4 -5.34 -8.73 1.56
C ALA A 4 -4.62 -8.98 0.23
N LEU A 5 -3.40 -8.45 0.12
CA LEU A 5 -2.51 -8.65 -1.02
C LEU A 5 -1.38 -9.58 -0.63
N PHE A 6 -1.43 -10.81 -1.13
CA PHE A 6 -0.52 -11.88 -0.71
C PHE A 6 0.11 -12.65 -1.88
N GLN A 7 -0.31 -12.39 -3.09
CA GLN A 7 0.09 -13.14 -4.29
C GLN A 7 1.60 -13.28 -4.45
N GLN A 8 2.35 -12.22 -4.21
CA GLN A 8 3.82 -12.24 -4.34
C GLN A 8 4.53 -13.16 -3.35
N ARG A 9 3.86 -13.61 -2.28
CA ARG A 9 4.38 -14.57 -1.31
C ARG A 9 4.39 -16.00 -1.82
N VAL A 10 3.53 -16.27 -2.80
CA VAL A 10 3.26 -17.61 -3.32
C VAL A 10 3.34 -17.64 -4.83
N ASP A 11 4.06 -16.71 -5.40
CA ASP A 11 4.19 -16.56 -6.87
C ASP A 11 4.65 -17.89 -7.49
N GLY A 12 3.86 -18.35 -8.50
CA GLY A 12 4.08 -19.63 -9.17
C GLY A 12 3.54 -20.86 -8.43
N ASP A 13 2.92 -20.72 -7.24
CA ASP A 13 2.27 -21.82 -6.53
C ASP A 13 0.75 -21.57 -6.38
N ASP A 14 0.00 -22.03 -7.36
CA ASP A 14 -1.47 -21.85 -7.41
C ASP A 14 -2.20 -22.53 -6.23
N ALA A 15 -1.67 -23.63 -5.71
CA ALA A 15 -2.27 -24.34 -4.58
C ALA A 15 -2.12 -23.51 -3.29
N LEU A 16 -0.96 -22.94 -3.05
CA LEU A 16 -0.72 -22.04 -1.92
C LEU A 16 -1.50 -20.73 -2.06
N LEU A 17 -1.60 -20.18 -3.27
CA LEU A 17 -2.41 -18.99 -3.53
C LEU A 17 -3.87 -19.23 -3.19
N ARG A 18 -4.44 -20.35 -3.68
CA ARG A 18 -5.82 -20.73 -3.38
C ARG A 18 -6.07 -20.90 -1.89
N LEU A 19 -5.14 -21.54 -1.17
CA LEU A 19 -5.24 -21.71 0.29
C LEU A 19 -5.21 -20.34 0.99
N ALA A 20 -4.32 -19.43 0.59
CA ALA A 20 -4.25 -18.09 1.17
C ALA A 20 -5.54 -17.30 0.96
N GLN A 21 -6.07 -17.29 -0.27
CA GLN A 21 -7.32 -16.62 -0.61
C GLN A 21 -8.52 -17.16 0.17
N LEU A 22 -8.58 -18.48 0.35
CA LEU A 22 -9.63 -19.12 1.17
C LEU A 22 -9.53 -18.66 2.64
N ARG A 23 -8.33 -18.60 3.20
CA ARG A 23 -8.10 -18.12 4.58
C ARG A 23 -8.49 -16.66 4.75
N PHE A 24 -8.16 -15.79 3.79
CA PHE A 24 -8.59 -14.40 3.82
C PHE A 24 -10.11 -14.26 3.79
N ALA A 25 -10.78 -15.00 2.92
CA ALA A 25 -12.25 -15.01 2.88
C ALA A 25 -12.87 -15.47 4.19
N GLN A 26 -12.31 -16.50 4.85
CA GLN A 26 -12.74 -16.96 6.17
C GLN A 26 -12.58 -15.91 7.27
N MET A 27 -11.61 -15.01 7.15
CA MET A 27 -11.41 -13.87 8.05
C MET A 27 -12.23 -12.63 7.67
N GLY A 28 -13.08 -12.71 6.64
CA GLY A 28 -13.86 -11.59 6.15
C GLY A 28 -13.08 -10.57 5.31
N ALA A 29 -11.86 -10.90 4.89
CA ALA A 29 -11.08 -10.07 3.97
C ALA A 29 -11.31 -10.51 2.52
N ALA A 30 -11.52 -9.54 1.63
CA ALA A 30 -11.53 -9.75 0.18
C ALA A 30 -10.09 -9.86 -0.37
N ALA A 31 -9.96 -10.25 -1.62
CA ALA A 31 -8.66 -10.29 -2.28
C ALA A 31 -8.28 -8.94 -2.88
N GLU A 32 -6.98 -8.63 -2.86
CA GLU A 32 -6.35 -7.79 -3.87
C GLU A 32 -5.29 -8.61 -4.59
N VAL A 33 -5.21 -8.48 -5.90
CA VAL A 33 -4.27 -9.26 -6.73
C VAL A 33 -3.50 -8.36 -7.70
N HIS A 34 -2.23 -8.70 -7.94
CA HIS A 34 -1.45 -8.08 -9.01
C HIS A 34 -1.75 -8.74 -10.35
N ALA A 35 -2.01 -7.95 -11.37
CA ALA A 35 -2.17 -8.45 -12.72
C ALA A 35 -1.52 -7.51 -13.75
N ASP A 36 -0.66 -8.05 -14.59
CA ASP A 36 -0.02 -7.33 -15.70
C ASP A 36 -0.87 -7.38 -16.96
N THR A 37 -1.69 -8.41 -17.12
CA THR A 37 -2.56 -8.60 -18.28
C THR A 37 -3.96 -9.07 -17.87
N PRO A 38 -5.01 -8.79 -18.70
CA PRO A 38 -6.35 -9.30 -18.47
C PRO A 38 -6.42 -10.84 -18.37
N ASP A 39 -5.60 -11.55 -19.13
CA ASP A 39 -5.59 -13.03 -19.10
C ASP A 39 -5.00 -13.55 -17.79
N GLN A 40 -3.96 -12.89 -17.26
CA GLN A 40 -3.43 -13.20 -15.94
C GLN A 40 -4.50 -12.96 -14.86
N LEU A 41 -5.25 -11.85 -14.93
CA LEU A 41 -6.34 -11.60 -13.98
C LEU A 41 -7.43 -12.69 -14.08
N GLU A 42 -7.81 -13.10 -15.28
CA GLU A 42 -8.79 -14.18 -15.47
C GLU A 42 -8.34 -15.48 -14.79
N HIS A 43 -7.05 -15.81 -14.89
CA HIS A 43 -6.46 -16.96 -14.20
C HIS A 43 -6.50 -16.77 -12.66
N LEU A 44 -6.07 -15.61 -12.15
CA LEU A 44 -6.01 -15.35 -10.72
C LEU A 44 -7.40 -15.36 -10.05
N LEU A 45 -8.42 -14.84 -10.75
CA LEU A 45 -9.79 -14.82 -10.23
C LEU A 45 -10.39 -16.23 -10.01
N GLN A 46 -9.83 -17.28 -10.62
CA GLN A 46 -10.25 -18.65 -10.38
C GLN A 46 -9.89 -19.13 -8.96
N PHE A 47 -8.90 -18.50 -8.31
CA PHE A 47 -8.47 -18.81 -6.96
C PHE A 47 -9.16 -17.95 -5.89
N VAL A 48 -9.80 -16.85 -6.30
CA VAL A 48 -10.55 -15.99 -5.39
C VAL A 48 -11.89 -16.63 -5.05
N PRO A 49 -12.13 -17.00 -3.79
CA PRO A 49 -13.41 -17.59 -3.39
C PRO A 49 -14.55 -16.58 -3.50
N ALA A 50 -15.78 -17.07 -3.61
CA ALA A 50 -16.94 -16.22 -3.54
C ALA A 50 -16.94 -15.42 -2.22
N HIS A 51 -17.03 -14.12 -2.33
CA HIS A 51 -17.02 -13.19 -1.21
C HIS A 51 -18.04 -12.08 -1.48
N PRO A 52 -18.74 -11.53 -0.47
CA PRO A 52 -19.68 -10.41 -0.67
C PRO A 52 -19.08 -9.17 -1.28
N ARG A 53 -17.76 -9.03 -1.17
CA ARG A 53 -16.98 -7.90 -1.72
C ARG A 53 -16.17 -8.37 -2.90
N LEU A 54 -16.20 -7.59 -3.95
CA LEU A 54 -15.40 -7.83 -5.15
C LEU A 54 -13.90 -7.59 -4.87
N PRO A 55 -13.01 -8.33 -5.54
CA PRO A 55 -11.57 -8.12 -5.42
C PRO A 55 -11.12 -6.77 -6.00
N MET A 56 -10.03 -6.25 -5.46
CA MET A 56 -9.24 -5.15 -6.01
C MET A 56 -8.14 -5.70 -6.93
N VAL A 57 -7.70 -4.91 -7.88
CA VAL A 57 -6.63 -5.28 -8.81
C VAL A 57 -5.56 -4.21 -8.82
N HIS A 58 -4.35 -4.61 -8.45
CA HIS A 58 -3.16 -3.79 -8.54
C HIS A 58 -2.52 -4.01 -9.92
N LEU A 59 -2.51 -2.98 -10.74
CA LEU A 59 -1.96 -3.07 -12.09
C LEU A 59 -0.43 -2.94 -12.09
N SER A 60 0.18 -3.40 -13.18
CA SER A 60 1.63 -3.33 -13.39
C SER A 60 2.19 -1.93 -13.12
N ARG A 61 3.31 -1.90 -12.43
CA ARG A 61 4.10 -0.66 -12.25
C ARG A 61 4.56 -0.04 -13.58
N GLY A 62 4.51 -0.78 -14.68
CA GLY A 62 4.82 -0.28 -16.03
C GLY A 62 3.77 0.67 -16.59
N ILE A 63 2.53 0.63 -16.09
CA ILE A 63 1.44 1.45 -16.59
C ILE A 63 1.65 2.92 -16.27
N ASN A 64 1.54 3.79 -17.29
CA ASN A 64 1.62 5.22 -17.16
C ASN A 64 0.40 5.89 -17.84
N LEU A 65 -0.46 6.49 -17.06
CA LEU A 65 -1.71 7.10 -17.54
C LEU A 65 -1.49 8.26 -18.52
N LEU A 66 -0.29 8.80 -18.63
CA LEU A 66 0.05 9.78 -19.66
C LEU A 66 0.09 9.17 -21.06
N HIS A 67 0.24 7.85 -21.18
CA HIS A 67 0.32 7.15 -22.46
C HIS A 67 -1.05 6.59 -22.88
N GLY A 68 -1.50 6.90 -24.10
CA GLY A 68 -2.78 6.39 -24.62
C GLY A 68 -2.86 4.87 -24.69
N ARG A 69 -1.73 4.19 -24.98
CA ARG A 69 -1.64 2.74 -25.00
C ARG A 69 -1.92 2.16 -23.61
N ASP A 70 -1.35 2.74 -22.56
CA ASP A 70 -1.50 2.23 -21.20
C ASP A 70 -2.92 2.49 -20.68
N ARG A 71 -3.53 3.63 -21.05
CA ARG A 71 -4.96 3.87 -20.78
C ARG A 71 -5.87 2.88 -21.49
N ALA A 72 -5.51 2.43 -22.71
CA ALA A 72 -6.26 1.39 -23.39
C ALA A 72 -6.23 0.06 -22.63
N VAL A 73 -5.09 -0.31 -22.03
CA VAL A 73 -4.98 -1.47 -21.15
C VAL A 73 -5.89 -1.32 -19.92
N VAL A 74 -5.88 -0.17 -19.25
CA VAL A 74 -6.78 0.08 -18.10
C VAL A 74 -8.25 -0.06 -18.48
N ARG A 75 -8.65 0.46 -19.66
CA ARG A 75 -10.02 0.30 -20.19
C ARG A 75 -10.35 -1.16 -20.49
N GLU A 76 -9.42 -1.92 -21.06
CA GLU A 76 -9.61 -3.35 -21.33
C GLU A 76 -9.87 -4.15 -20.04
N PHE A 77 -9.08 -3.90 -18.97
CA PHE A 77 -9.36 -4.48 -17.66
C PHE A 77 -10.76 -4.10 -17.15
N ALA A 78 -11.10 -2.83 -17.22
CA ALA A 78 -12.39 -2.34 -16.76
C ALA A 78 -13.57 -2.95 -17.52
N ASP A 79 -13.47 -3.07 -18.84
CA ASP A 79 -14.52 -3.62 -19.70
C ASP A 79 -14.70 -5.12 -19.50
N ARG A 80 -13.59 -5.87 -19.46
CA ARG A 80 -13.61 -7.33 -19.35
C ARG A 80 -14.07 -7.82 -17.97
N PHE A 81 -13.80 -7.03 -16.93
CA PHE A 81 -14.06 -7.41 -15.54
C PHE A 81 -15.14 -6.56 -14.85
N ALA A 82 -15.96 -5.84 -15.63
CA ALA A 82 -17.09 -5.08 -15.07
C ALA A 82 -18.00 -6.00 -14.23
N GLY A 83 -18.31 -5.57 -13.00
CA GLY A 83 -19.09 -6.36 -12.04
C GLY A 83 -18.35 -7.54 -11.41
N ARG A 84 -17.08 -7.78 -11.75
CA ARG A 84 -16.25 -8.85 -11.21
C ARG A 84 -15.12 -8.34 -10.31
N ILE A 85 -14.75 -7.06 -10.43
CA ILE A 85 -13.75 -6.36 -9.62
C ILE A 85 -14.31 -5.04 -9.08
N ALA A 86 -13.85 -4.63 -7.92
CA ALA A 86 -14.27 -3.37 -7.28
C ALA A 86 -13.49 -2.19 -7.84
N GLY A 87 -12.19 -2.36 -8.10
CA GLY A 87 -11.33 -1.27 -8.54
C GLY A 87 -10.00 -1.73 -9.12
N LEU A 88 -9.34 -0.78 -9.79
CA LEU A 88 -8.02 -0.90 -10.40
C LEU A 88 -7.10 0.12 -9.76
N VAL A 89 -5.97 -0.30 -9.22
CA VAL A 89 -4.96 0.57 -8.63
C VAL A 89 -3.83 0.79 -9.63
N VAL A 90 -3.46 2.04 -9.88
CA VAL A 90 -2.41 2.45 -10.82
C VAL A 90 -1.44 3.40 -10.11
N HIS A 91 -0.15 3.09 -10.12
CA HIS A 91 0.87 3.93 -9.50
C HIS A 91 0.99 5.32 -10.12
N ASP A 92 1.24 6.31 -9.29
CA ASP A 92 1.74 7.60 -9.74
C ASP A 92 3.14 7.46 -10.41
N LYS A 93 3.50 8.45 -11.21
CA LYS A 93 4.81 8.52 -11.88
C LYS A 93 5.38 9.93 -11.73
N ARG A 94 6.70 10.01 -11.54
CA ARG A 94 7.38 11.30 -11.35
C ARG A 94 7.10 12.30 -12.49
N GLU A 95 7.02 11.83 -13.74
CA GLU A 95 6.74 12.67 -14.90
C GLU A 95 5.32 13.24 -14.93
N MET A 96 4.39 12.68 -14.16
CA MET A 96 3.02 13.22 -14.04
C MET A 96 3.03 14.61 -13.42
N GLY A 97 3.96 14.89 -12.49
CA GLY A 97 4.11 16.19 -11.85
C GLY A 97 4.36 17.34 -12.83
N ALA A 98 5.13 17.08 -13.89
CA ALA A 98 5.39 18.06 -14.95
C ALA A 98 4.29 18.13 -16.02
N GLN A 99 3.29 17.23 -15.98
CA GLN A 99 2.26 17.08 -17.00
C GLN A 99 0.86 16.99 -16.38
N THR A 100 0.60 17.79 -15.36
CA THR A 100 -0.64 17.78 -14.56
C THR A 100 -1.91 17.85 -15.41
N ASP A 101 -2.00 18.82 -16.32
CA ASP A 101 -3.21 18.98 -17.15
C ASP A 101 -3.44 17.80 -18.09
N ARG A 102 -2.36 17.18 -18.58
CA ARG A 102 -2.44 15.97 -19.40
C ARG A 102 -2.90 14.78 -18.57
N LEU A 103 -2.43 14.65 -17.33
CA LEU A 103 -2.92 13.63 -16.40
C LEU A 103 -4.41 13.82 -16.09
N LEU A 104 -4.83 15.04 -15.77
CA LEU A 104 -6.23 15.35 -15.48
C LEU A 104 -7.14 15.05 -16.67
N ALA A 105 -6.71 15.40 -17.88
CA ALA A 105 -7.44 15.03 -19.10
C ALA A 105 -7.56 13.53 -19.28
N ALA A 106 -6.45 12.79 -19.04
CA ALA A 106 -6.42 11.32 -19.10
C ALA A 106 -7.34 10.67 -18.06
N MET A 107 -7.35 11.17 -16.83
CA MET A 107 -8.23 10.67 -15.76
C MET A 107 -9.70 10.96 -16.05
N ARG A 108 -10.03 12.13 -16.61
CA ARG A 108 -11.40 12.45 -17.03
C ARG A 108 -11.86 11.61 -18.21
N GLU A 109 -10.97 11.31 -19.16
CA GLU A 109 -11.24 10.36 -20.26
C GLU A 109 -11.59 8.97 -19.73
N LEU A 110 -10.81 8.46 -18.77
CA LEU A 110 -11.09 7.19 -18.11
C LEU A 110 -12.40 7.24 -17.33
N ASN A 111 -12.65 8.31 -16.56
CA ASN A 111 -13.90 8.51 -15.85
C ASN A 111 -15.12 8.43 -16.80
N ALA A 112 -15.09 9.16 -17.90
CA ALA A 112 -16.18 9.14 -18.89
C ALA A 112 -16.43 7.74 -19.45
N HIS A 113 -15.36 6.99 -19.76
CA HIS A 113 -15.45 5.62 -20.23
C HIS A 113 -16.12 4.70 -19.19
N LEU A 114 -15.68 4.80 -17.91
CA LEU A 114 -16.16 3.98 -16.81
C LEU A 114 -17.62 4.29 -16.43
N CYS A 115 -18.02 5.57 -16.45
CA CYS A 115 -19.40 5.99 -16.21
C CYS A 115 -20.36 5.45 -17.26
N GLY A 116 -19.90 5.24 -18.49
CA GLY A 116 -20.67 4.61 -19.56
C GLY A 116 -20.85 3.09 -19.41
N ARG A 117 -20.29 2.46 -18.38
CA ARG A 117 -20.33 1.00 -18.16
C ARG A 117 -21.12 0.65 -16.91
N PRO A 118 -22.22 -0.12 -17.02
CA PRO A 118 -22.88 -0.67 -15.84
C PRO A 118 -21.89 -1.50 -15.00
N ALA A 119 -21.85 -1.27 -13.69
CA ALA A 119 -20.96 -1.94 -12.76
C ALA A 119 -19.45 -1.85 -13.12
N GLY A 120 -19.04 -0.77 -13.81
CA GLY A 120 -17.62 -0.50 -14.06
C GLY A 120 -16.86 -0.31 -12.73
N PRO A 121 -15.59 -0.78 -12.64
CA PRO A 121 -14.77 -0.62 -11.46
C PRO A 121 -14.39 0.85 -11.23
N LEU A 122 -13.93 1.16 -10.01
CA LEU A 122 -13.22 2.41 -9.75
C LEU A 122 -11.78 2.32 -10.27
N VAL A 123 -11.18 3.46 -10.62
CA VAL A 123 -9.73 3.56 -10.87
C VAL A 123 -9.12 4.45 -9.81
N PHE A 124 -8.13 3.94 -9.12
CA PHE A 124 -7.41 4.63 -8.07
C PHE A 124 -6.02 5.00 -8.56
N LEU A 125 -5.69 6.30 -8.54
CA LEU A 125 -4.30 6.74 -8.66
C LEU A 125 -3.63 6.55 -7.30
N GLU A 126 -2.60 5.73 -7.27
CA GLU A 126 -1.89 5.43 -6.04
C GLU A 126 -0.81 6.47 -5.77
N TYR A 127 -0.83 7.03 -4.56
CA TYR A 127 0.23 7.88 -4.04
C TYR A 127 1.35 7.02 -3.46
N ALA A 128 2.25 6.61 -4.33
CA ALA A 128 3.36 5.68 -4.04
C ALA A 128 4.74 6.36 -4.07
N ALA A 129 4.85 7.63 -3.72
CA ALA A 129 6.08 8.39 -3.62
C ALA A 129 6.70 8.91 -4.94
N GLY A 130 5.96 8.90 -6.03
CA GLY A 130 6.39 9.54 -7.29
C GLY A 130 6.30 11.06 -7.23
N LEU A 131 5.33 11.59 -6.51
CA LEU A 131 4.88 12.98 -6.56
C LEU A 131 4.99 13.69 -5.22
N ASP A 132 4.95 15.03 -5.26
CA ASP A 132 4.86 15.87 -4.07
C ASP A 132 3.45 15.77 -3.46
N ARG A 133 3.36 15.90 -2.12
CA ARG A 133 2.10 15.84 -1.39
C ARG A 133 1.09 16.87 -1.84
N GLY A 134 1.51 18.13 -1.91
CA GLY A 134 0.61 19.23 -2.29
C GLY A 134 0.07 19.03 -3.69
N TRP A 135 0.94 18.63 -4.60
CA TRP A 135 0.55 18.30 -5.96
C TRP A 135 -0.46 17.14 -6.03
N PHE A 136 -0.23 16.07 -5.25
CA PHE A 136 -1.14 14.91 -5.27
C PHE A 136 -2.53 15.28 -4.76
N ILE A 137 -2.60 16.06 -3.68
CA ILE A 137 -3.86 16.58 -3.13
C ILE A 137 -4.56 17.47 -4.15
N GLU A 138 -3.84 18.42 -4.78
CA GLU A 138 -4.39 19.29 -5.83
C GLU A 138 -5.01 18.49 -6.99
N VAL A 139 -4.32 17.45 -7.47
CA VAL A 139 -4.85 16.58 -8.52
C VAL A 139 -6.14 15.89 -8.09
N ALA A 140 -6.20 15.38 -6.85
CA ALA A 140 -7.39 14.75 -6.32
C ALA A 140 -8.55 15.75 -6.17
N GLU A 141 -8.29 16.98 -5.71
CA GLU A 141 -9.27 18.06 -5.62
C GLU A 141 -9.81 18.42 -7.01
N ARG A 142 -8.95 18.57 -8.01
CA ARG A 142 -9.34 18.87 -9.40
C ARG A 142 -10.12 17.76 -10.08
N LEU A 143 -10.13 16.55 -9.51
CA LEU A 143 -10.91 15.38 -9.96
C LEU A 143 -12.07 15.06 -9.02
N GLN A 144 -12.45 15.97 -8.12
CA GLN A 144 -13.51 15.72 -7.16
C GLN A 144 -14.86 15.40 -7.82
N ASP A 145 -15.14 15.97 -8.97
CA ASP A 145 -16.33 15.74 -9.80
C ASP A 145 -16.33 14.42 -10.57
N ALA A 146 -15.20 13.72 -10.64
CA ALA A 146 -15.04 12.49 -11.39
C ALA A 146 -15.47 11.27 -10.54
N GLU A 147 -16.61 10.66 -10.84
CA GLU A 147 -17.25 9.63 -10.00
C GLU A 147 -16.49 8.30 -9.94
N ARG A 148 -15.83 7.93 -11.05
CA ARG A 148 -15.20 6.61 -11.22
C ARG A 148 -13.68 6.62 -11.09
N VAL A 149 -13.08 7.76 -10.82
CA VAL A 149 -11.65 7.88 -10.54
C VAL A 149 -11.43 8.46 -9.16
N SER A 150 -10.46 7.95 -8.42
CA SER A 150 -10.16 8.40 -7.07
C SER A 150 -8.69 8.17 -6.74
N CYS A 151 -8.33 8.11 -5.47
CA CYS A 151 -6.96 7.93 -5.01
C CYS A 151 -6.80 6.71 -4.11
N CYS A 152 -5.59 6.14 -4.15
CA CYS A 152 -5.09 5.17 -3.19
C CYS A 152 -3.94 5.80 -2.42
N ILE A 153 -3.94 5.68 -1.10
CA ILE A 153 -2.87 6.14 -0.22
C ILE A 153 -2.04 4.92 0.19
N ASP A 154 -0.84 4.82 -0.34
CA ASP A 154 0.15 3.87 0.15
C ASP A 154 0.85 4.48 1.37
N VAL A 155 0.41 4.05 2.56
CA VAL A 155 0.87 4.69 3.81
C VAL A 155 2.36 4.47 4.06
N GLY A 156 2.89 3.31 3.69
CA GLY A 156 4.30 2.99 3.86
C GLY A 156 5.20 3.85 2.98
N HIS A 157 4.86 3.95 1.70
CA HIS A 157 5.62 4.79 0.75
C HIS A 157 5.52 6.28 1.07
N VAL A 158 4.34 6.77 1.43
CA VAL A 158 4.14 8.17 1.85
C VAL A 158 4.99 8.49 3.08
N GLY A 159 4.97 7.63 4.10
CA GLY A 159 5.76 7.80 5.30
C GLY A 159 7.26 7.76 5.03
N LEU A 160 7.75 6.78 4.27
CA LEU A 160 9.18 6.67 3.92
C LEU A 160 9.68 7.87 3.12
N ARG A 161 8.84 8.44 2.27
CA ARG A 161 9.18 9.68 1.57
C ARG A 161 9.34 10.84 2.53
N GLN A 162 8.38 11.00 3.47
CA GLN A 162 8.45 12.03 4.50
C GLN A 162 9.72 11.89 5.35
N VAL A 163 10.03 10.68 5.81
CA VAL A 163 11.27 10.39 6.57
C VAL A 163 12.51 10.78 5.79
N THR A 164 12.56 10.40 4.51
CA THR A 164 13.71 10.72 3.65
C THR A 164 13.88 12.22 3.44
N ALA A 165 12.77 12.95 3.24
CA ALA A 165 12.79 14.41 3.08
C ALA A 165 13.24 15.09 4.39
N ARG A 166 12.61 14.76 5.51
CA ARG A 166 12.91 15.33 6.83
C ARG A 166 14.38 15.13 7.22
N PHE A 167 14.92 13.93 7.00
CA PHE A 167 16.31 13.64 7.25
C PHE A 167 17.25 14.44 6.30
N GLY A 168 16.88 14.51 5.02
CA GLY A 168 17.65 15.26 4.02
C GLY A 168 17.74 16.75 4.31
N ASP A 169 16.68 17.35 4.89
CA ASP A 169 16.67 18.75 5.31
C ASP A 169 17.70 19.01 6.44
N SER A 170 17.84 18.07 7.37
CA SER A 170 18.82 18.16 8.48
C SER A 170 20.23 17.75 8.06
N HIS A 171 20.37 16.89 7.06
CA HIS A 171 21.65 16.35 6.57
C HIS A 171 21.79 16.47 5.05
N PRO A 172 21.96 17.70 4.51
CA PRO A 172 22.09 17.90 3.08
C PRO A 172 23.26 17.09 2.48
N GLY A 173 22.97 16.34 1.43
CA GLY A 173 23.97 15.50 0.75
C GLY A 173 24.16 14.10 1.33
N LEU A 174 23.49 13.76 2.45
CA LEU A 174 23.49 12.44 3.01
C LEU A 174 22.20 11.69 2.62
N ASP A 175 22.35 10.61 1.87
CA ASP A 175 21.22 9.78 1.44
C ASP A 175 20.92 8.69 2.48
N LEU A 176 19.83 8.87 3.21
CA LEU A 176 19.37 7.93 4.23
C LEU A 176 19.20 6.50 3.70
N LYS A 177 18.82 6.36 2.41
CA LYS A 177 18.64 5.04 1.77
C LYS A 177 19.94 4.27 1.58
N LYS A 178 21.08 4.96 1.63
CA LYS A 178 22.42 4.36 1.51
C LYS A 178 23.04 4.02 2.85
N LEU A 179 22.46 4.49 3.95
CA LEU A 179 22.87 4.10 5.29
C LEU A 179 22.34 2.69 5.58
N GLY A 180 23.23 1.75 5.79
CA GLY A 180 22.87 0.41 6.24
C GLY A 180 23.01 0.28 7.76
N PRO A 181 22.48 -0.78 8.38
CA PRO A 181 22.59 -1.01 9.83
C PRO A 181 24.02 -1.10 10.37
N ALA A 182 25.00 -1.39 9.49
CA ALA A 182 26.43 -1.47 9.84
C ALA A 182 27.20 -0.16 9.54
N ASP A 183 26.53 0.91 9.14
CA ASP A 183 27.21 2.17 8.83
C ASP A 183 27.80 2.79 10.08
N HIS A 184 29.09 3.10 10.06
CA HIS A 184 29.82 3.65 11.21
C HIS A 184 29.33 5.02 11.68
N ARG A 185 28.60 5.76 10.83
CA ARG A 185 28.01 7.06 11.16
C ARG A 185 26.71 6.95 11.96
N LEU A 186 26.08 5.78 11.98
CA LEU A 186 24.77 5.60 12.63
C LEU A 186 24.73 6.05 14.09
N PRO A 187 25.74 5.79 14.93
CA PRO A 187 25.71 6.25 16.34
C PRO A 187 25.49 7.76 16.47
N ASP A 188 26.04 8.55 15.55
CA ASP A 188 25.93 10.00 15.55
C ASP A 188 24.61 10.51 14.93
N LEU A 189 23.97 9.69 14.10
CA LEU A 189 22.78 10.06 13.34
C LEU A 189 21.48 9.48 13.91
N VAL A 190 21.58 8.59 14.90
CA VAL A 190 20.42 7.83 15.38
C VAL A 190 19.27 8.71 15.88
N ALA A 191 19.58 9.81 16.56
CA ALA A 191 18.57 10.73 17.09
C ALA A 191 17.81 11.43 15.93
N ASP A 192 18.55 11.91 14.93
CA ASP A 192 17.96 12.61 13.78
C ASP A 192 17.18 11.65 12.87
N ILE A 193 17.65 10.40 12.74
CA ILE A 193 16.90 9.35 12.03
C ILE A 193 15.59 9.05 12.74
N GLN A 194 15.62 8.96 14.08
CA GLN A 194 14.42 8.69 14.86
C GLN A 194 13.43 9.86 14.79
N ASP A 195 13.88 11.11 14.89
CA ASP A 195 13.04 12.30 14.69
C ASP A 195 12.40 12.29 13.27
N ALA A 196 13.19 11.95 12.26
CA ALA A 196 12.68 11.81 10.92
C ALA A 196 11.61 10.72 10.80
N VAL A 197 11.84 9.54 11.41
CA VAL A 197 10.89 8.42 11.44
C VAL A 197 9.59 8.81 12.14
N GLU A 198 9.67 9.52 13.27
CA GLU A 198 8.50 10.00 14.00
C GLU A 198 7.66 11.03 13.22
N SER A 199 8.24 11.69 12.22
CA SER A 199 7.52 12.61 11.33
C SER A 199 6.56 11.91 10.35
N ALA A 200 6.70 10.59 10.14
CA ALA A 200 5.92 9.84 9.15
C ALA A 200 4.43 9.79 9.51
N LEU A 201 4.08 9.43 10.73
CA LEU A 201 2.69 9.27 11.15
C LEU A 201 1.89 10.57 11.04
N PRO A 202 2.30 11.71 11.63
CA PRO A 202 1.56 12.97 11.47
C PRO A 202 1.35 13.36 10.01
N HIS A 203 2.33 13.12 9.15
CA HIS A 203 2.26 13.42 7.72
C HIS A 203 1.21 12.56 7.01
N VAL A 204 1.20 11.24 7.27
CA VAL A 204 0.21 10.32 6.69
C VAL A 204 -1.20 10.66 7.18
N LEU A 205 -1.39 10.96 8.47
CA LEU A 205 -2.69 11.36 9.01
C LEU A 205 -3.21 12.64 8.36
N ASP A 206 -2.32 13.58 8.04
CA ASP A 206 -2.70 14.83 7.38
C ASP A 206 -3.09 14.60 5.90
N VAL A 207 -2.35 13.76 5.16
CA VAL A 207 -2.72 13.31 3.81
C VAL A 207 -4.09 12.61 3.83
N THR A 208 -4.30 11.71 4.78
CA THR A 208 -5.57 10.98 4.96
C THR A 208 -6.75 11.93 5.17
N ARG A 209 -6.60 12.93 6.08
CA ARG A 209 -7.66 13.94 6.30
C ARG A 209 -7.93 14.79 5.07
N SER A 210 -6.87 15.19 4.35
CA SER A 210 -7.01 16.04 3.17
C SER A 210 -7.77 15.33 2.05
N LEU A 211 -7.44 14.08 1.76
CA LEU A 211 -8.08 13.30 0.71
C LEU A 211 -9.45 12.77 1.12
N GLY A 212 -9.64 12.39 2.37
CA GLY A 212 -10.94 11.92 2.87
C GLY A 212 -12.05 12.98 2.81
N ARG A 213 -11.70 14.25 3.00
CA ARG A 213 -12.66 15.38 2.93
C ARG A 213 -13.22 15.62 1.52
N LEU A 214 -12.66 15.00 0.50
CA LEU A 214 -13.16 15.14 -0.87
C LEU A 214 -14.48 14.42 -1.12
N GLY A 215 -14.95 13.59 -0.17
CA GLY A 215 -16.23 12.86 -0.28
C GLY A 215 -16.20 11.80 -1.39
N LYS A 216 -15.01 11.24 -1.67
CA LYS A 216 -14.79 10.19 -2.66
C LYS A 216 -14.35 8.91 -1.98
N HIS A 217 -14.50 7.79 -2.66
CA HIS A 217 -13.94 6.54 -2.17
C HIS A 217 -12.41 6.63 -2.13
N VAL A 218 -11.81 6.45 -0.94
CA VAL A 218 -10.36 6.41 -0.76
C VAL A 218 -9.94 4.97 -0.45
N HIS A 219 -8.97 4.49 -1.21
CA HIS A 219 -8.35 3.19 -0.97
C HIS A 219 -7.04 3.37 -0.22
N PHE A 220 -6.66 2.40 0.62
CA PHE A 220 -5.42 2.44 1.39
C PHE A 220 -4.64 1.15 1.21
N HIS A 221 -3.35 1.25 0.89
CA HIS A 221 -2.40 0.17 1.09
C HIS A 221 -1.75 0.34 2.45
N LEU A 222 -1.96 -0.65 3.32
CA LEU A 222 -1.53 -0.63 4.70
C LEU A 222 -0.32 -1.55 4.86
N HIS A 223 0.83 -0.95 5.02
CA HIS A 223 2.07 -1.61 5.43
C HIS A 223 2.96 -0.63 6.19
N ASP A 224 3.85 -1.16 6.99
CA ASP A 224 4.85 -0.40 7.72
C ASP A 224 6.21 -0.51 7.02
N GLY A 225 7.22 0.17 7.49
CA GLY A 225 8.56 0.14 6.94
C GLY A 225 9.57 0.80 7.86
N HIS A 226 10.86 0.75 7.45
CA HIS A 226 11.93 1.48 8.12
C HIS A 226 13.04 1.85 7.14
N PRO A 227 13.51 3.12 7.12
CA PRO A 227 14.43 3.62 6.11
C PRO A 227 15.83 2.98 6.15
N LEU A 228 16.25 2.48 7.34
CA LEU A 228 17.57 1.86 7.52
C LEU A 228 17.63 0.41 7.05
N VAL A 229 16.50 -0.21 6.75
CA VAL A 229 16.47 -1.59 6.33
C VAL A 229 16.18 -1.67 4.83
N PRO A 230 17.22 -1.70 3.97
CA PRO A 230 17.05 -1.78 2.52
C PRO A 230 16.22 -3.00 2.16
N GLY A 231 15.21 -2.83 1.30
CA GLY A 231 14.28 -3.88 0.92
C GLY A 231 13.21 -4.23 1.96
N LEU A 232 13.39 -3.85 3.22
CA LEU A 232 12.38 -3.91 4.28
C LEU A 232 11.78 -2.55 4.59
N ARG A 233 12.20 -1.52 3.89
CA ARG A 233 11.71 -0.16 4.10
C ARG A 233 10.27 0.01 3.68
N ASP A 234 9.77 -0.88 2.84
CA ASP A 234 8.40 -0.93 2.39
C ASP A 234 7.78 -2.31 2.65
N HIS A 235 6.45 -2.40 2.78
CA HIS A 235 5.65 -3.64 2.86
C HIS A 235 5.91 -4.51 4.11
N PHE A 236 6.04 -3.86 5.25
CA PHE A 236 6.28 -4.49 6.53
C PHE A 236 4.99 -4.66 7.34
N SER A 237 4.95 -5.68 8.21
CA SER A 237 3.89 -5.82 9.19
C SER A 237 3.98 -4.74 10.29
N PHE A 238 2.86 -4.18 10.70
CA PHE A 238 2.77 -3.23 11.82
C PHE A 238 3.11 -3.83 13.18
N LEU A 239 3.16 -5.15 13.27
CA LEU A 239 3.49 -5.87 14.53
C LEU A 239 4.98 -6.08 14.70
N THR A 240 5.78 -5.86 13.68
CA THR A 240 7.20 -6.18 13.67
C THR A 240 8.01 -5.08 14.34
N ARG A 241 9.03 -5.49 15.08
CA ARG A 241 10.09 -4.62 15.63
C ARG A 241 11.41 -4.96 14.99
N LEU A 242 12.22 -3.96 14.67
CA LEU A 242 13.54 -4.16 14.10
C LEU A 242 14.60 -4.13 15.21
N PRO A 243 15.37 -5.20 15.39
CA PRO A 243 16.55 -5.17 16.22
C PRO A 243 17.68 -4.45 15.46
N ILE A 244 17.92 -3.19 15.77
CA ILE A 244 18.98 -2.39 15.15
C ILE A 244 20.19 -2.37 16.07
N PRO A 245 21.43 -2.51 15.57
CA PRO A 245 22.64 -2.64 16.39
C PRO A 245 23.12 -1.33 16.99
N PHE A 246 22.25 -0.35 17.17
CA PHE A 246 22.54 0.88 17.88
C PHE A 246 21.48 1.18 18.94
N SER A 247 21.83 2.06 19.87
CA SER A 247 20.96 2.44 20.98
C SER A 247 20.39 3.83 20.75
N TYR A 248 19.06 3.96 20.86
CA TYR A 248 18.37 5.25 20.93
C TYR A 248 17.60 5.32 22.23
N GLN A 249 17.84 6.35 23.05
CA GLN A 249 17.25 6.49 24.39
C GLN A 249 17.34 5.21 25.23
N GLY A 250 18.49 4.52 25.17
CA GLY A 250 18.76 3.28 25.89
C GLY A 250 18.07 2.03 25.32
N ARG A 251 17.43 2.11 24.18
CA ARG A 251 16.78 0.98 23.50
C ARG A 251 17.62 0.48 22.32
N ARG A 252 17.75 -0.85 22.21
CA ARG A 252 18.45 -1.52 21.10
C ARG A 252 17.53 -1.96 19.97
N SER A 253 16.24 -1.66 20.05
CA SER A 253 15.30 -1.95 18.97
C SER A 253 14.46 -0.72 18.69
N LEU A 254 14.29 -0.39 17.43
CA LEU A 254 13.36 0.63 16.98
C LEU A 254 12.08 -0.04 16.49
N ASN A 255 10.97 0.61 16.76
CA ASN A 255 9.72 0.26 16.09
C ASN A 255 9.84 0.68 14.62
N LEU A 256 9.02 0.09 13.78
CA LEU A 256 8.73 0.61 12.45
C LEU A 256 8.13 2.02 12.55
N MET A 257 7.87 2.67 11.41
CA MET A 257 7.34 4.05 11.38
C MET A 257 6.05 4.22 12.18
N TYR A 258 5.21 3.20 12.19
CA TYR A 258 3.86 3.29 12.74
C TYR A 258 3.60 2.34 13.90
N GLY A 259 3.94 1.07 13.74
CA GLY A 259 3.56 0.02 14.68
C GLY A 259 2.04 -0.14 14.83
N PRO A 260 1.57 -0.96 15.78
CA PRO A 260 0.13 -1.18 15.97
C PRO A 260 -0.66 0.09 16.31
N GLY A 261 -0.09 0.98 17.13
CA GLY A 261 -0.73 2.25 17.50
C GLY A 261 -0.86 3.22 16.34
N GLY A 262 0.14 3.25 15.45
CA GLY A 262 0.09 4.06 14.24
C GLY A 262 -0.94 3.52 13.25
N LEU A 263 -1.03 2.21 13.08
CA LEU A 263 -2.09 1.59 12.26
C LEU A 263 -3.47 1.97 12.76
N ALA A 264 -3.73 1.82 14.06
CA ALA A 264 -5.02 2.21 14.65
C ALA A 264 -5.34 3.69 14.40
N SER A 265 -4.35 4.58 14.54
CA SER A 265 -4.51 6.02 14.26
C SER A 265 -4.82 6.31 12.79
N ILE A 266 -4.18 5.61 11.85
CA ILE A 266 -4.44 5.75 10.41
C ILE A 266 -5.87 5.31 10.09
N VAL A 267 -6.30 4.14 10.57
CA VAL A 267 -7.65 3.60 10.34
C VAL A 267 -8.70 4.53 10.94
N SER A 268 -8.55 4.94 12.20
CA SER A 268 -9.48 5.88 12.84
C SER A 268 -9.58 7.20 12.06
N THR A 269 -8.44 7.78 11.66
CA THR A 269 -8.44 9.02 10.88
C THR A 269 -9.13 8.86 9.53
N ALA A 270 -8.94 7.72 8.86
CA ALA A 270 -9.62 7.44 7.59
C ALA A 270 -11.14 7.33 7.76
N LEU A 271 -11.59 6.66 8.84
CA LEU A 271 -13.03 6.50 9.14
C LEU A 271 -13.67 7.79 9.61
N ASP A 272 -12.92 8.68 10.27
CA ASP A 272 -13.39 10.01 10.67
C ASP A 272 -13.49 10.99 9.47
N ALA A 273 -12.62 10.81 8.47
CA ALA A 273 -12.53 11.69 7.30
C ALA A 273 -13.41 11.25 6.13
N CYS A 274 -13.70 9.95 6.01
CA CYS A 274 -14.48 9.33 4.92
C CYS A 274 -15.78 8.74 5.47
N THR A 275 -16.79 8.60 4.60
CA THR A 275 -17.93 7.72 4.97
C THR A 275 -17.45 6.25 4.98
N PRO A 276 -17.98 5.41 5.88
CA PRO A 276 -17.55 4.00 5.99
C PRO A 276 -17.70 3.19 4.69
N GLN A 277 -18.61 3.59 3.81
CA GLN A 277 -18.83 2.95 2.50
C GLN A 277 -17.76 3.37 1.48
N ASP A 278 -17.17 4.55 1.67
CA ASP A 278 -16.22 5.17 0.74
C ASP A 278 -14.76 5.02 1.22
N VAL A 279 -14.50 4.00 2.03
CA VAL A 279 -13.14 3.66 2.45
C VAL A 279 -12.89 2.17 2.34
N SER A 280 -11.72 1.82 1.82
CA SER A 280 -11.26 0.44 1.76
C SER A 280 -9.77 0.36 2.08
N PHE A 281 -9.38 -0.75 2.69
CA PHE A 281 -8.02 -1.00 3.16
C PHE A 281 -7.51 -2.29 2.56
N THR A 282 -6.30 -2.30 2.04
CA THR A 282 -5.57 -3.51 1.70
C THR A 282 -4.40 -3.67 2.64
N ILE A 283 -4.31 -4.81 3.31
CA ILE A 283 -3.14 -5.18 4.07
C ILE A 283 -2.15 -5.81 3.11
N GLU A 284 -0.98 -5.19 3.03
CA GLU A 284 0.05 -5.54 2.08
C GLU A 284 1.32 -5.95 2.80
N VAL A 285 1.76 -7.20 2.57
CA VAL A 285 3.04 -7.71 3.07
C VAL A 285 3.74 -8.40 1.92
N HIS A 286 4.76 -7.76 1.37
CA HIS A 286 5.46 -8.27 0.21
C HIS A 286 6.60 -9.22 0.56
N GLN A 287 7.05 -9.91 -0.47
CA GLN A 287 8.25 -10.72 -0.43
C GLN A 287 9.47 -9.84 -0.20
N VAL A 288 10.20 -10.11 0.84
CA VAL A 288 11.44 -9.41 1.19
C VAL A 288 12.62 -9.95 0.39
N GLU A 289 12.57 -11.21 0.00
CA GLU A 289 13.57 -11.90 -0.78
C GLU A 289 13.69 -11.30 -2.19
N GLY A 290 14.92 -11.13 -2.64
CA GLY A 290 15.23 -10.49 -3.91
C GLY A 290 15.44 -8.98 -3.83
N ARG A 291 14.97 -8.30 -2.77
CA ARG A 291 15.25 -6.89 -2.51
C ARG A 291 16.41 -6.67 -1.54
N LEU A 292 16.79 -7.71 -0.81
CA LEU A 292 17.88 -7.65 0.15
C LEU A 292 19.04 -8.53 -0.27
N PRO A 293 20.23 -7.98 -0.43
CA PRO A 293 21.42 -8.70 -0.04
C PRO A 293 21.40 -8.77 1.49
N LEU A 294 20.67 -9.76 2.05
CA LEU A 294 20.49 -9.86 3.49
C LEU A 294 21.76 -10.19 4.24
N GLY A 295 22.86 -10.52 3.57
CA GLY A 295 24.12 -10.75 4.22
C GLY A 295 23.97 -11.21 5.68
N ASP A 296 24.64 -10.52 6.59
CA ASP A 296 24.58 -10.80 8.02
C ASP A 296 23.24 -10.50 8.70
N ALA A 297 22.34 -9.73 8.07
CA ALA A 297 21.04 -9.42 8.66
C ALA A 297 19.97 -10.51 8.41
N ALA A 298 20.26 -11.49 7.56
CA ALA A 298 19.32 -12.55 7.23
C ALA A 298 18.89 -13.41 8.44
N TRP A 299 19.71 -13.50 9.48
CA TRP A 299 19.40 -14.20 10.73
C TRP A 299 18.30 -13.48 11.55
N LEU A 300 18.12 -12.18 11.36
CA LEU A 300 17.08 -11.39 12.04
C LEU A 300 15.67 -11.76 11.56
N PHE A 301 15.58 -12.30 10.34
CA PHE A 301 14.30 -12.54 9.66
C PHE A 301 14.23 -13.94 9.05
N PRO A 302 14.46 -15.02 9.81
CA PRO A 302 14.54 -16.37 9.28
C PRO A 302 13.23 -16.82 8.61
N HIS A 303 12.07 -16.26 9.03
CA HIS A 303 10.77 -16.60 8.47
C HIS A 303 10.49 -16.01 7.09
N TRP A 304 11.32 -15.08 6.61
CA TRP A 304 11.11 -14.42 5.32
C TRP A 304 11.95 -14.99 4.20
N ARG A 305 12.81 -15.97 4.52
CA ARG A 305 13.74 -16.57 3.56
C ARG A 305 13.10 -17.55 2.58
N ASP A 306 12.01 -18.18 2.99
CA ASP A 306 11.34 -19.19 2.19
C ASP A 306 9.84 -18.91 2.17
N THR A 307 9.41 -18.27 1.11
CA THR A 307 8.04 -17.80 0.94
C THR A 307 7.15 -18.84 0.27
N THR A 308 7.72 -19.86 -0.36
CA THR A 308 6.99 -20.93 -1.06
C THR A 308 6.73 -22.14 -0.17
N ASN A 309 7.38 -22.21 1.01
CA ASN A 309 7.22 -23.33 1.93
C ASN A 309 5.87 -23.26 2.66
N ALA A 310 5.06 -24.31 2.51
CA ALA A 310 3.72 -24.37 3.10
C ALA A 310 3.71 -24.29 4.65
N GLU A 311 4.77 -24.73 5.34
CA GLU A 311 4.88 -24.60 6.80
C GLU A 311 5.01 -23.13 7.22
N ARG A 312 5.69 -22.32 6.42
CA ARG A 312 5.86 -20.89 6.68
C ARG A 312 4.66 -20.06 6.23
N MET A 313 3.84 -20.60 5.34
CA MET A 313 2.58 -19.98 4.95
C MET A 313 1.73 -19.61 6.17
N ASN A 314 1.64 -20.49 7.15
CA ASN A 314 0.86 -20.25 8.37
C ASN A 314 1.35 -19.04 9.15
N HIS A 315 2.67 -18.79 9.19
CA HIS A 315 3.23 -17.60 9.83
C HIS A 315 2.75 -16.32 9.12
N TRP A 316 2.84 -16.27 7.79
CA TRP A 316 2.42 -15.10 7.01
C TRP A 316 0.92 -14.87 7.08
N LEU A 317 0.12 -15.93 7.03
CA LEU A 317 -1.33 -15.85 7.22
C LEU A 317 -1.68 -15.32 8.61
N SER A 318 -0.95 -15.75 9.65
CA SER A 318 -1.12 -15.20 11.01
C SER A 318 -0.79 -13.71 11.07
N VAL A 319 0.34 -13.29 10.50
CA VAL A 319 0.74 -11.88 10.46
C VAL A 319 -0.32 -11.01 9.78
N LEU A 320 -0.84 -11.46 8.64
CA LEU A 320 -1.90 -10.74 7.93
C LEU A 320 -3.22 -10.74 8.70
N SER A 321 -3.55 -11.87 9.34
CA SER A 321 -4.72 -11.98 10.21
C SER A 321 -4.67 -11.00 11.37
N ASP A 322 -3.53 -10.95 12.07
CA ASP A 322 -3.35 -10.06 13.23
C ASP A 322 -3.42 -8.57 12.82
N ASN A 323 -2.84 -8.22 11.66
CA ASN A 323 -3.00 -6.86 11.11
C ASN A 323 -4.45 -6.58 10.68
N ALA A 324 -5.15 -7.57 10.09
CA ALA A 324 -6.55 -7.43 9.70
C ALA A 324 -7.47 -7.23 10.91
N MET A 325 -7.21 -7.93 12.01
CA MET A 325 -7.94 -7.72 13.27
C MET A 325 -7.74 -6.32 13.82
N LEU A 326 -6.51 -5.79 13.83
CA LEU A 326 -6.26 -4.41 14.26
C LEU A 326 -7.03 -3.38 13.41
N VAL A 327 -7.14 -3.62 12.11
CA VAL A 327 -7.96 -2.76 11.22
C VAL A 327 -9.44 -2.91 11.55
N ALA A 328 -9.92 -4.15 11.75
CA ALA A 328 -11.32 -4.43 12.05
C ALA A 328 -11.75 -3.84 13.41
N ASP A 329 -10.89 -3.92 14.42
CA ASP A 329 -11.12 -3.33 15.75
C ASP A 329 -11.24 -1.81 15.71
N GLY A 330 -10.58 -1.16 14.75
CA GLY A 330 -10.71 0.29 14.51
C GLY A 330 -12.01 0.68 13.78
N ILE A 331 -12.74 -0.27 13.18
CA ILE A 331 -13.98 -0.02 12.45
C ILE A 331 -15.16 -0.15 13.42
N PRO A 332 -15.96 0.91 13.65
CA PRO A 332 -17.13 0.84 14.50
C PRO A 332 -18.09 -0.26 14.03
N ALA A 333 -18.60 -1.05 14.95
CA ALA A 333 -19.65 -2.03 14.63
C ALA A 333 -20.87 -1.28 14.08
N VAL A 334 -21.27 -1.61 12.86
CA VAL A 334 -22.51 -1.09 12.28
C VAL A 334 -23.65 -1.65 13.13
N PRO A 335 -24.52 -0.80 13.74
CA PRO A 335 -25.69 -1.30 14.42
C PRO A 335 -26.51 -2.13 13.43
N HIS A 336 -26.78 -3.39 13.77
CA HIS A 336 -27.76 -4.18 13.02
C HIS A 336 -29.13 -3.58 13.30
N GLU A 337 -29.70 -2.88 12.32
CA GLU A 337 -31.12 -2.51 12.31
C GLU A 337 -31.99 -3.72 12.04
#